data_0a489c65061a716492ea1c50cee90f3f
#
_entry.id   0a489c65061a716492ea1c50cee90f3f
#
_cell.length_a   1.000
_cell.length_b   1.000
_cell.length_c   1.000
_cell.angle_alpha   90.00
_cell.angle_beta   90.00
_cell.angle_gamma   90.00
#
_symmetry.space_group_name_H-M   'P 1'
#
loop_
_entity.id
_entity.type
_entity.pdbx_description
1 polymer ?
#
loop_
_entity_poly.entity_id
_entity_poly.type
_entity_poly.pdbx_seq_one_letter_code
_entity_poly.pdbx_strand_id
1 'polypeptide(L)'
;PEATDSGLEKALYELFGIERMLDKHIILLSSGELRKFQLTKTLLSNPRVLIMDNPFIGLDAKTRDLLHTLLGELTKVTHLQVILILSKSDDIPAFITHVIPVEDRVCGKKITLQEYLAVRKPIPERILSEEKEARILNLPYGGDLYHTEHVVDLNKVSIRYGERTILKDLDWTVKCGEKWALSGENGSGKSTLLSLVCADNPQSYACDITLFGRKRGSGESIWEIKKHIGYVSPEMHRAYLK
;
A
#
# COMPACT_ATOMS: atom_id res chain seq x y z
N PRO A 1 -34.66 -4.84 -7.12
CA PRO A 1 -33.50 -5.61 -6.68
C PRO A 1 -33.67 -7.01 -7.26
N GLU A 2 -33.02 -7.21 -8.38
CA GLU A 2 -32.94 -8.52 -9.03
C GLU A 2 -32.14 -9.43 -8.09
N ALA A 3 -32.53 -10.70 -8.01
CA ALA A 3 -31.91 -11.68 -7.13
C ALA A 3 -30.43 -11.76 -7.40
N THR A 4 -29.64 -11.19 -6.48
CA THR A 4 -28.19 -11.32 -6.47
C THR A 4 -27.88 -12.80 -6.36
N ASP A 5 -27.01 -13.33 -7.21
CA ASP A 5 -26.55 -14.70 -7.11
C ASP A 5 -25.91 -14.89 -5.73
N SER A 6 -26.63 -15.57 -4.83
CA SER A 6 -26.22 -15.76 -3.43
C SER A 6 -24.86 -16.47 -3.31
N GLY A 7 -24.47 -17.22 -4.34
CA GLY A 7 -23.17 -17.87 -4.41
C GLY A 7 -22.04 -16.89 -4.66
N LEU A 8 -22.22 -15.95 -5.60
CA LEU A 8 -21.22 -14.91 -5.89
C LEU A 8 -21.07 -13.94 -4.71
N GLU A 9 -22.18 -13.53 -4.10
CA GLU A 9 -22.15 -12.64 -2.93
C GLU A 9 -21.34 -13.27 -1.79
N LYS A 10 -21.63 -14.51 -1.43
CA LYS A 10 -20.93 -15.23 -0.39
C LYS A 10 -19.42 -15.36 -0.69
N ALA A 11 -19.09 -15.75 -1.93
CA ALA A 11 -17.70 -15.86 -2.37
C ALA A 11 -16.93 -14.51 -2.28
N LEU A 12 -17.57 -13.41 -2.67
CA LEU A 12 -16.97 -12.08 -2.58
C LEU A 12 -16.81 -11.60 -1.13
N TYR A 13 -17.78 -11.91 -0.27
CA TYR A 13 -17.73 -11.56 1.15
C TYR A 13 -16.60 -12.30 1.86
N GLU A 14 -16.47 -13.60 1.61
CA GLU A 14 -15.36 -14.41 2.14
C GLU A 14 -14.01 -13.92 1.61
N LEU A 15 -13.90 -13.72 0.29
CA LEU A 15 -12.68 -13.30 -0.39
C LEU A 15 -12.13 -11.98 0.16
N PHE A 16 -12.97 -10.98 0.32
CA PHE A 16 -12.57 -9.65 0.74
C PHE A 16 -12.74 -9.40 2.24
N GLY A 17 -13.32 -10.35 2.99
CA GLY A 17 -13.62 -10.22 4.41
C GLY A 17 -14.62 -9.09 4.70
N ILE A 18 -15.63 -8.95 3.83
CA ILE A 18 -16.62 -7.86 3.86
C ILE A 18 -17.46 -7.89 5.13
N GLU A 19 -17.79 -9.06 5.66
CA GLU A 19 -18.60 -9.22 6.87
C GLU A 19 -18.08 -8.39 8.05
N ARG A 20 -16.75 -8.30 8.19
CA ARG A 20 -16.10 -7.52 9.25
C ARG A 20 -16.19 -6.01 9.05
N MET A 21 -16.65 -5.58 7.90
CA MET A 21 -16.74 -4.17 7.49
C MET A 21 -18.16 -3.64 7.49
N LEU A 22 -19.18 -4.52 7.48
CA LEU A 22 -20.59 -4.14 7.34
C LEU A 22 -21.08 -3.20 8.46
N ASP A 23 -20.58 -3.39 9.68
CA ASP A 23 -20.95 -2.56 10.84
C ASP A 23 -20.10 -1.29 10.99
N LYS A 24 -19.14 -1.07 10.08
CA LYS A 24 -18.29 0.13 10.13
C LYS A 24 -18.86 1.26 9.29
N HIS A 25 -18.80 2.48 9.81
CA HIS A 25 -19.01 3.65 8.97
C HIS A 25 -17.96 3.73 7.87
N ILE A 26 -18.35 4.11 6.66
CA ILE A 26 -17.47 4.19 5.48
C ILE A 26 -16.22 5.05 5.74
N ILE A 27 -16.37 6.12 6.51
CA ILE A 27 -15.26 7.02 6.90
C ILE A 27 -14.20 6.36 7.80
N LEU A 28 -14.54 5.25 8.44
CA LEU A 28 -13.65 4.47 9.31
C LEU A 28 -12.94 3.33 8.57
N LEU A 29 -13.28 3.12 7.29
CA LEU A 29 -12.60 2.12 6.47
C LEU A 29 -11.24 2.65 6.05
N SER A 30 -10.22 1.80 6.14
CA SER A 30 -8.93 2.07 5.49
C SER A 30 -9.11 2.15 3.97
N SER A 31 -8.17 2.78 3.27
CA SER A 31 -8.20 2.88 1.80
C SER A 31 -8.28 1.50 1.13
N GLY A 32 -7.61 0.48 1.69
CA GLY A 32 -7.69 -0.89 1.21
C GLY A 32 -9.06 -1.55 1.46
N GLU A 33 -9.65 -1.36 2.65
CA GLU A 33 -10.99 -1.84 2.97
C GLU A 33 -12.06 -1.19 2.09
N LEU A 34 -11.99 0.14 1.90
CA LEU A 34 -12.91 0.85 1.01
C LEU A 34 -12.83 0.33 -0.42
N ARG A 35 -11.64 0.04 -0.91
CA ARG A 35 -11.43 -0.50 -2.26
C ARG A 35 -12.02 -1.91 -2.41
N LYS A 36 -11.81 -2.78 -1.43
CA LYS A 36 -12.44 -4.12 -1.40
C LYS A 36 -13.96 -4.01 -1.42
N PHE A 37 -14.52 -3.12 -0.62
CA PHE A 37 -15.96 -2.85 -0.59
C PHE A 37 -16.50 -2.34 -1.95
N GLN A 38 -15.82 -1.38 -2.57
CA GLN A 38 -16.19 -0.85 -3.89
C GLN A 38 -16.16 -1.93 -4.97
N LEU A 39 -15.10 -2.77 -4.99
CA LEU A 39 -15.00 -3.90 -5.93
C LEU A 39 -16.14 -4.89 -5.74
N THR A 40 -16.43 -5.28 -4.50
CA THR A 40 -17.54 -6.17 -4.17
C THR A 40 -18.87 -5.61 -4.69
N LYS A 41 -19.16 -4.34 -4.36
CA LYS A 41 -20.39 -3.67 -4.82
C LYS A 41 -20.51 -3.65 -6.34
N THR A 42 -19.41 -3.35 -7.04
CA THR A 42 -19.39 -3.30 -8.50
C THR A 42 -19.61 -4.68 -9.12
N LEU A 43 -18.96 -5.71 -8.61
CA LEU A 43 -19.10 -7.08 -9.10
C LEU A 43 -20.51 -7.64 -8.86
N LEU A 44 -21.13 -7.32 -7.72
CA LEU A 44 -22.50 -7.71 -7.39
C LEU A 44 -23.56 -7.04 -8.28
N SER A 45 -23.24 -5.92 -8.95
CA SER A 45 -24.14 -5.31 -9.93
C SER A 45 -24.18 -6.06 -11.27
N ASN A 46 -23.44 -7.16 -11.40
CA ASN A 46 -23.36 -8.02 -12.57
C ASN A 46 -23.15 -7.25 -13.89
N PRO A 47 -22.07 -6.46 -14.00
CA PRO A 47 -21.82 -5.65 -15.17
C PRO A 47 -21.44 -6.51 -16.38
N ARG A 48 -21.80 -6.09 -17.59
CA ARG A 48 -21.30 -6.72 -18.83
C ARG A 48 -19.86 -6.31 -19.14
N VAL A 49 -19.47 -5.11 -18.75
CA VAL A 49 -18.12 -4.56 -18.93
C VAL A 49 -17.65 -4.01 -17.60
N LEU A 50 -16.53 -4.49 -17.13
CA LEU A 50 -15.86 -4.02 -15.91
C LEU A 50 -14.60 -3.25 -16.29
N ILE A 51 -14.58 -1.95 -16.01
CA ILE A 51 -13.41 -1.09 -16.22
C ILE A 51 -12.78 -0.78 -14.87
N MET A 52 -11.51 -1.06 -14.73
CA MET A 52 -10.76 -0.82 -13.49
C MET A 52 -9.48 -0.04 -13.76
N ASP A 53 -9.34 1.08 -13.08
CA ASP A 53 -8.14 1.91 -13.13
C ASP A 53 -7.23 1.58 -11.93
N ASN A 54 -6.06 1.05 -12.23
CA ASN A 54 -5.04 0.65 -11.26
C ASN A 54 -5.63 -0.17 -10.08
N PRO A 55 -6.35 -1.29 -10.33
CA PRO A 55 -7.13 -2.00 -9.31
C PRO A 55 -6.27 -2.60 -8.19
N PHE A 56 -5.00 -2.82 -8.43
CA PHE A 56 -4.09 -3.52 -7.52
C PHE A 56 -3.35 -2.60 -6.55
N ILE A 57 -3.42 -1.27 -6.75
CA ILE A 57 -2.78 -0.32 -5.83
C ILE A 57 -3.45 -0.38 -4.45
N GLY A 58 -2.64 -0.51 -3.40
CA GLY A 58 -3.10 -0.56 -2.01
C GLY A 58 -3.64 -1.93 -1.57
N LEU A 59 -3.62 -2.94 -2.45
CA LEU A 59 -3.86 -4.33 -2.07
C LEU A 59 -2.55 -4.99 -1.63
N ASP A 60 -2.63 -5.81 -0.58
CA ASP A 60 -1.54 -6.71 -0.24
C ASP A 60 -1.41 -7.85 -1.28
N ALA A 61 -0.27 -8.54 -1.30
CA ALA A 61 0.03 -9.57 -2.28
C ALA A 61 -1.06 -10.66 -2.33
N LYS A 62 -1.49 -11.17 -1.16
CA LYS A 62 -2.51 -12.19 -1.06
C LYS A 62 -3.85 -11.77 -1.64
N THR A 63 -4.31 -10.55 -1.31
CA THR A 63 -5.56 -10.00 -1.86
C THR A 63 -5.46 -9.76 -3.35
N ARG A 64 -4.29 -9.35 -3.86
CA ARG A 64 -4.03 -9.17 -5.30
C ARG A 64 -4.17 -10.50 -6.04
N ASP A 65 -3.49 -11.55 -5.58
CA ASP A 65 -3.52 -12.88 -6.19
C ASP A 65 -4.95 -13.46 -6.21
N LEU A 66 -5.67 -13.28 -5.10
CA LEU A 66 -7.07 -13.69 -5.00
C LEU A 66 -7.95 -12.92 -6.00
N LEU A 67 -7.74 -11.61 -6.17
CA LEU A 67 -8.49 -10.81 -7.15
C LEU A 67 -8.17 -11.24 -8.59
N HIS A 68 -6.90 -11.54 -8.90
CA HIS A 68 -6.51 -12.09 -10.21
C HIS A 68 -7.25 -13.40 -10.49
N THR A 69 -7.25 -14.32 -9.53
CA THR A 69 -7.94 -15.62 -9.65
C THR A 69 -9.43 -15.43 -9.84
N LEU A 70 -10.08 -14.61 -9.02
CA LEU A 70 -11.53 -14.36 -9.10
C LEU A 70 -11.92 -13.78 -10.46
N LEU A 71 -11.23 -12.74 -10.92
CA LEU A 71 -11.53 -12.13 -12.22
C LEU A 71 -11.30 -13.12 -13.37
N GLY A 72 -10.23 -13.92 -13.28
CA GLY A 72 -9.96 -14.97 -14.25
C GLY A 72 -11.09 -16.02 -14.32
N GLU A 73 -11.59 -16.47 -13.18
CA GLU A 73 -12.72 -17.40 -13.14
C GLU A 73 -14.03 -16.76 -13.65
N LEU A 74 -14.32 -15.53 -13.23
CA LEU A 74 -15.50 -14.82 -13.70
C LEU A 74 -15.50 -14.65 -15.22
N THR A 75 -14.37 -14.35 -15.84
CA THR A 75 -14.27 -14.21 -17.30
C THR A 75 -14.44 -15.54 -18.05
N LYS A 76 -14.22 -16.70 -17.39
CA LYS A 76 -14.44 -18.02 -17.99
C LYS A 76 -15.91 -18.45 -17.94
N VAL A 77 -16.59 -18.16 -16.82
CA VAL A 77 -17.97 -18.64 -16.57
C VAL A 77 -19.04 -17.64 -16.96
N THR A 78 -18.68 -16.39 -17.19
CA THR A 78 -19.59 -15.32 -17.60
C THR A 78 -19.11 -14.65 -18.88
N HIS A 79 -19.97 -13.84 -19.50
CA HIS A 79 -19.60 -13.00 -20.65
C HIS A 79 -19.00 -11.64 -20.22
N LEU A 80 -18.42 -11.56 -19.02
CA LEU A 80 -17.82 -10.35 -18.47
C LEU A 80 -16.61 -9.92 -19.30
N GLN A 81 -16.67 -8.74 -19.88
CA GLN A 81 -15.51 -8.09 -20.49
C GLN A 81 -14.77 -7.27 -19.44
N VAL A 82 -13.45 -7.46 -19.33
CA VAL A 82 -12.61 -6.74 -18.37
C VAL A 82 -11.64 -5.85 -19.11
N ILE A 83 -11.61 -4.57 -18.73
CA ILE A 83 -10.65 -3.58 -19.20
C ILE A 83 -9.87 -3.10 -17.98
N LEU A 84 -8.55 -3.35 -17.97
CA LEU A 84 -7.64 -2.90 -16.93
C LEU A 84 -6.79 -1.75 -17.45
N ILE A 85 -6.74 -0.66 -16.70
CA ILE A 85 -5.77 0.41 -16.89
C ILE A 85 -4.68 0.18 -15.85
N LEU A 86 -3.44 -0.04 -16.31
CA LEU A 86 -2.33 -0.40 -15.44
C LEU A 86 -1.15 0.55 -15.70
N SER A 87 -0.54 1.02 -14.64
CA SER A 87 0.68 1.83 -14.70
C SER A 87 1.96 0.98 -14.71
N LYS A 88 1.84 -0.31 -14.38
CA LYS A 88 2.95 -1.27 -14.35
C LYS A 88 2.60 -2.51 -15.14
N SER A 89 3.49 -2.91 -16.02
CA SER A 89 3.33 -4.12 -16.85
C SER A 89 3.39 -5.42 -16.03
N ASP A 90 4.02 -5.40 -14.85
CA ASP A 90 4.16 -6.58 -13.98
C ASP A 90 2.85 -7.02 -13.34
N ASP A 91 1.87 -6.11 -13.31
CA ASP A 91 0.57 -6.36 -12.71
C ASP A 91 -0.47 -6.90 -13.73
N ILE A 92 -0.06 -7.24 -14.95
CA ILE A 92 -0.98 -7.75 -15.99
C ILE A 92 -1.38 -9.19 -15.66
N PRO A 93 -2.68 -9.45 -15.33
CA PRO A 93 -3.12 -10.81 -15.03
C PRO A 93 -3.08 -11.73 -16.25
N ALA A 94 -2.81 -13.02 -16.03
CA ALA A 94 -2.68 -14.02 -17.10
C ALA A 94 -3.97 -14.23 -17.92
N PHE A 95 -5.15 -13.87 -17.40
CA PHE A 95 -6.42 -13.97 -18.13
C PHE A 95 -6.62 -12.86 -19.17
N ILE A 96 -5.79 -11.82 -19.16
CA ILE A 96 -5.84 -10.74 -20.16
C ILE A 96 -5.38 -11.29 -21.51
N THR A 97 -6.17 -11.06 -22.54
CA THR A 97 -5.92 -11.58 -23.89
C THR A 97 -5.15 -10.59 -24.77
N HIS A 98 -5.39 -9.30 -24.61
CA HIS A 98 -4.82 -8.25 -25.46
C HIS A 98 -4.36 -7.04 -24.63
N VAL A 99 -3.37 -6.33 -25.16
CA VAL A 99 -2.79 -5.13 -24.58
C VAL A 99 -2.76 -4.02 -25.63
N ILE A 100 -3.03 -2.81 -25.19
CA ILE A 100 -2.78 -1.57 -25.95
C ILE A 100 -1.71 -0.81 -25.16
N PRO A 101 -0.44 -0.79 -25.59
CA PRO A 101 0.57 0.02 -24.92
C PRO A 101 0.31 1.50 -25.19
N VAL A 102 0.50 2.33 -24.14
CA VAL A 102 0.40 3.79 -24.23
C VAL A 102 1.72 4.35 -23.76
N GLU A 103 2.50 4.92 -24.68
CA GLU A 103 3.81 5.49 -24.42
C GLU A 103 3.89 6.89 -25.03
N ASP A 104 4.50 7.82 -24.33
CA ASP A 104 4.68 9.21 -24.80
C ASP A 104 3.39 9.87 -25.33
N ARG A 105 2.25 9.60 -24.70
CA ARG A 105 0.90 10.08 -25.08
C ARG A 105 0.37 9.51 -26.41
N VAL A 106 0.99 8.46 -26.92
CA VAL A 106 0.55 7.77 -28.13
C VAL A 106 0.01 6.40 -27.78
N CYS A 107 -1.21 6.10 -28.24
CA CYS A 107 -1.79 4.77 -28.16
C CYS A 107 -1.20 3.89 -29.27
N GLY A 108 -0.58 2.79 -28.87
CA GLY A 108 -0.08 1.78 -29.79
C GLY A 108 -1.20 0.93 -30.41
N LYS A 109 -0.82 -0.01 -31.24
CA LYS A 109 -1.75 -0.99 -31.82
C LYS A 109 -2.15 -2.03 -30.77
N LYS A 110 -3.38 -2.54 -30.89
CA LYS A 110 -3.80 -3.72 -30.13
C LYS A 110 -2.95 -4.93 -30.51
N ILE A 111 -2.30 -5.55 -29.54
CA ILE A 111 -1.48 -6.75 -29.67
C ILE A 111 -1.91 -7.79 -28.66
N THR A 112 -1.55 -9.04 -28.86
CA THR A 112 -1.79 -10.08 -27.85
C THR A 112 -0.89 -9.88 -26.62
N LEU A 113 -1.29 -10.43 -25.47
CA LEU A 113 -0.44 -10.40 -24.28
C LEU A 113 0.93 -11.06 -24.52
N GLN A 114 0.95 -12.17 -25.30
CA GLN A 114 2.19 -12.86 -25.62
C GLN A 114 3.14 -11.99 -26.45
N GLU A 115 2.63 -11.32 -27.48
CA GLU A 115 3.42 -10.38 -28.28
C GLU A 115 3.94 -9.22 -27.44
N TYR A 116 3.08 -8.67 -26.55
CA TYR A 116 3.48 -7.59 -25.64
C TYR A 116 4.63 -8.02 -24.73
N LEU A 117 4.54 -9.18 -24.10
CA LEU A 117 5.58 -9.70 -23.21
C LEU A 117 6.89 -10.03 -23.95
N ALA A 118 6.80 -10.49 -25.21
CA ALA A 118 7.97 -10.79 -26.04
C ALA A 118 8.74 -9.52 -26.46
N VAL A 119 8.04 -8.41 -26.70
CA VAL A 119 8.66 -7.14 -27.13
C VAL A 119 9.07 -6.27 -25.93
N ARG A 120 8.63 -6.63 -24.73
CA ARG A 120 8.90 -5.87 -23.52
C ARG A 120 10.40 -5.72 -23.28
N LYS A 121 10.87 -4.48 -23.30
CA LYS A 121 12.25 -4.19 -22.92
C LYS A 121 12.42 -4.38 -21.42
N PRO A 122 13.47 -5.05 -20.96
CA PRO A 122 13.77 -5.08 -19.53
C PRO A 122 13.95 -3.64 -19.02
N ILE A 123 13.45 -3.37 -17.82
CA ILE A 123 13.69 -2.09 -17.15
C ILE A 123 15.20 -1.93 -17.03
N PRO A 124 15.80 -0.82 -17.52
CA PRO A 124 17.24 -0.65 -17.42
C PRO A 124 17.65 -0.68 -15.94
N GLU A 125 18.66 -1.48 -15.62
CA GLU A 125 19.17 -1.62 -14.24
C GLU A 125 19.62 -0.30 -13.63
N ARG A 126 20.02 0.65 -14.47
CA ARG A 126 20.50 1.96 -14.04
C ARG A 126 19.61 3.08 -14.59
N ILE A 127 18.78 3.63 -13.70
CA ILE A 127 17.85 4.73 -14.04
C ILE A 127 18.54 6.10 -14.02
N LEU A 128 19.65 6.23 -13.27
CA LEU A 128 20.39 7.47 -13.11
C LEU A 128 21.66 7.47 -13.97
N SER A 129 21.92 8.57 -14.67
CA SER A 129 23.23 8.80 -15.29
C SER A 129 24.29 9.02 -14.21
N GLU A 130 25.55 8.70 -14.51
CA GLU A 130 26.68 8.88 -13.56
C GLU A 130 26.78 10.30 -13.02
N GLU A 131 26.51 11.30 -13.88
CA GLU A 131 26.49 12.70 -13.48
C GLU A 131 25.38 13.01 -12.45
N LYS A 132 24.17 12.48 -12.66
CA LYS A 132 23.06 12.66 -11.71
C LYS A 132 23.33 11.95 -10.39
N GLU A 133 23.88 10.75 -10.45
CA GLU A 133 24.29 9.99 -9.26
C GLU A 133 25.34 10.77 -8.45
N ALA A 134 26.40 11.28 -9.11
CA ALA A 134 27.42 12.08 -8.46
C ALA A 134 26.84 13.37 -7.84
N ARG A 135 25.89 14.03 -8.52
CA ARG A 135 25.21 15.20 -7.95
C ARG A 135 24.39 14.86 -6.71
N ILE A 136 23.71 13.71 -6.68
CA ILE A 136 22.94 13.26 -5.51
C ILE A 136 23.89 12.95 -4.34
N LEU A 137 24.99 12.23 -4.61
CA LEU A 137 25.98 11.87 -3.59
C LEU A 137 26.69 13.09 -3.01
N ASN A 138 26.84 14.16 -3.77
CA ASN A 138 27.46 15.42 -3.34
C ASN A 138 26.46 16.43 -2.78
N LEU A 139 25.17 16.08 -2.61
CA LEU A 139 24.24 16.96 -1.92
C LEU A 139 24.70 17.19 -0.47
N PRO A 140 24.74 18.44 0.01
CA PRO A 140 25.08 18.70 1.39
C PRO A 140 23.99 18.08 2.28
N TYR A 141 24.33 17.04 3.01
CA TYR A 141 23.49 16.54 4.07
C TYR A 141 23.57 17.53 5.25
N GLY A 142 22.63 18.48 5.25
CA GLY A 142 22.53 19.53 6.26
C GLY A 142 21.88 19.07 7.55
N GLY A 143 22.28 17.96 8.12
CA GLY A 143 21.79 17.50 9.41
C GLY A 143 22.94 17.21 10.36
N ASP A 144 22.81 17.64 11.60
CA ASP A 144 23.65 17.13 12.67
C ASP A 144 23.53 15.62 12.68
N LEU A 145 24.62 14.92 12.40
CA LEU A 145 24.66 13.47 12.48
C LEU A 145 24.30 13.08 13.92
N TYR A 146 23.20 12.31 14.08
CA TYR A 146 22.91 11.74 15.38
C TYR A 146 24.06 10.85 15.81
N HIS A 147 24.65 11.19 16.94
CA HIS A 147 25.65 10.36 17.59
C HIS A 147 24.99 9.29 18.49
N THR A 148 23.87 8.72 18.06
CA THR A 148 23.24 7.64 18.80
C THR A 148 23.38 6.34 18.04
N GLU A 149 23.72 5.27 18.75
CA GLU A 149 23.78 3.93 18.16
C GLU A 149 22.37 3.47 17.70
N HIS A 150 21.34 3.81 18.48
CA HIS A 150 19.96 3.42 18.23
C HIS A 150 19.12 4.63 17.78
N VAL A 151 18.56 4.52 16.59
CA VAL A 151 17.68 5.54 16.00
C VAL A 151 16.25 5.38 16.50
N VAL A 152 15.80 4.15 16.63
CA VAL A 152 14.49 3.77 17.17
C VAL A 152 14.71 2.66 18.18
N ASP A 153 14.10 2.79 19.33
CA ASP A 153 14.09 1.77 20.36
C ASP A 153 12.70 1.70 21.02
N LEU A 154 12.01 0.61 20.79
CA LEU A 154 10.69 0.31 21.32
C LEU A 154 10.83 -0.90 22.27
N ASN A 155 10.35 -0.74 23.52
CA ASN A 155 10.44 -1.78 24.53
C ASN A 155 9.04 -2.14 25.02
N LYS A 156 8.61 -3.38 24.72
CA LYS A 156 7.30 -3.96 25.08
C LYS A 156 6.11 -3.05 24.73
N VAL A 157 6.18 -2.40 23.57
CA VAL A 157 5.17 -1.43 23.14
C VAL A 157 3.88 -2.15 22.76
N SER A 158 2.78 -1.73 23.37
CA SER A 158 1.44 -2.23 23.05
C SER A 158 0.52 -1.06 22.74
N ILE A 159 -0.21 -1.16 21.61
CA ILE A 159 -1.15 -0.13 21.15
C ILE A 159 -2.54 -0.75 21.01
N ARG A 160 -3.54 -0.08 21.58
CA ARG A 160 -4.94 -0.52 21.55
C ARG A 160 -5.85 0.63 21.13
N TYR A 161 -6.87 0.30 20.34
CA TYR A 161 -7.98 1.21 20.01
C TYR A 161 -9.30 0.53 20.42
N GLY A 162 -9.90 1.02 21.49
CA GLY A 162 -11.03 0.35 22.15
C GLY A 162 -10.64 -1.08 22.58
N GLU A 163 -11.44 -2.05 22.19
CA GLU A 163 -11.19 -3.47 22.49
C GLU A 163 -10.13 -4.12 21.57
N ARG A 164 -9.73 -3.44 20.49
CA ARG A 164 -8.81 -4.01 19.51
C ARG A 164 -7.36 -3.68 19.86
N THR A 165 -6.56 -4.72 20.09
CA THR A 165 -5.10 -4.60 20.16
C THR A 165 -4.51 -4.62 18.75
N ILE A 166 -3.73 -3.61 18.41
CA ILE A 166 -3.06 -3.46 17.11
C ILE A 166 -1.61 -3.92 17.18
N LEU A 167 -0.89 -3.48 18.22
CA LEU A 167 0.47 -3.92 18.51
C LEU A 167 0.46 -4.50 19.92
N LYS A 168 1.17 -5.61 20.12
CA LYS A 168 1.25 -6.28 21.42
C LYS A 168 2.69 -6.63 21.74
N ASP A 169 3.17 -6.15 22.88
CA ASP A 169 4.46 -6.44 23.47
C ASP A 169 5.63 -6.40 22.46
N LEU A 170 5.61 -5.33 21.62
CA LEU A 170 6.59 -5.16 20.56
C LEU A 170 7.91 -4.64 21.11
N ASP A 171 8.97 -5.42 20.91
CA ASP A 171 10.36 -5.00 21.05
C ASP A 171 10.93 -4.79 19.65
N TRP A 172 11.46 -3.60 19.39
CA TRP A 172 12.05 -3.28 18.08
C TRP A 172 13.09 -2.19 18.19
N THR A 173 14.30 -2.51 17.77
CA THR A 173 15.44 -1.59 17.77
C THR A 173 15.96 -1.42 16.36
N VAL A 174 16.16 -0.17 15.95
CA VAL A 174 16.79 0.20 14.67
C VAL A 174 18.11 0.91 14.98
N LYS A 175 19.21 0.36 14.48
CA LYS A 175 20.54 0.95 14.61
C LYS A 175 20.82 1.96 13.51
N CYS A 176 21.72 2.88 13.79
CA CYS A 176 22.16 3.85 12.80
C CYS A 176 22.73 3.14 11.56
N GLY A 177 22.29 3.57 10.37
CA GLY A 177 22.70 2.99 9.08
C GLY A 177 21.94 1.75 8.62
N GLU A 178 21.11 1.13 9.45
CA GLU A 178 20.25 0.01 9.03
C GLU A 178 19.15 0.46 8.06
N LYS A 179 18.77 -0.42 7.16
CA LYS A 179 17.69 -0.23 6.19
C LYS A 179 16.66 -1.33 6.38
N TRP A 180 15.45 -0.94 6.74
CA TRP A 180 14.37 -1.85 7.10
C TRP A 180 13.23 -1.85 6.10
N ALA A 181 12.71 -3.03 5.77
CA ALA A 181 11.46 -3.21 5.04
C ALA A 181 10.37 -3.70 6.00
N LEU A 182 9.33 -2.89 6.20
CA LEU A 182 8.18 -3.26 7.00
C LEU A 182 7.12 -3.88 6.08
N SER A 183 6.94 -5.20 6.15
CA SER A 183 6.01 -5.97 5.33
C SER A 183 4.92 -6.62 6.16
N GLY A 184 3.77 -6.86 5.57
CA GLY A 184 2.63 -7.52 6.21
C GLY A 184 1.30 -7.23 5.50
N GLU A 185 0.26 -7.99 5.82
CA GLU A 185 -1.09 -7.82 5.27
C GLU A 185 -1.70 -6.46 5.62
N ASN A 186 -2.74 -6.05 4.88
CA ASN A 186 -3.50 -4.85 5.21
C ASN A 186 -4.17 -5.01 6.57
N GLY A 187 -4.09 -3.96 7.40
CA GLY A 187 -4.61 -3.99 8.77
C GLY A 187 -3.71 -4.67 9.80
N SER A 188 -2.49 -5.09 9.44
CA SER A 188 -1.53 -5.71 10.38
C SER A 188 -0.86 -4.74 11.37
N GLY A 189 -1.15 -3.44 11.30
CA GLY A 189 -0.58 -2.44 12.22
C GLY A 189 0.63 -1.68 11.69
N LYS A 190 1.06 -1.88 10.43
CA LYS A 190 2.23 -1.17 9.83
C LYS A 190 2.14 0.35 9.97
N SER A 191 1.01 0.93 9.60
CA SER A 191 0.79 2.38 9.71
C SER A 191 0.78 2.86 11.16
N THR A 192 0.28 2.03 12.08
CA THR A 192 0.33 2.33 13.53
C THR A 192 1.77 2.33 14.03
N LEU A 193 2.57 1.35 13.61
CA LEU A 193 4.00 1.30 13.97
C LEU A 193 4.75 2.52 13.41
N LEU A 194 4.53 2.88 12.14
CA LEU A 194 5.13 4.08 11.55
C LEU A 194 4.69 5.36 12.27
N SER A 195 3.43 5.46 12.71
CA SER A 195 2.96 6.63 13.46
C SER A 195 3.64 6.81 14.82
N LEU A 196 4.11 5.72 15.44
CA LEU A 196 4.94 5.79 16.64
C LEU A 196 6.32 6.37 16.34
N VAL A 197 6.96 5.91 15.27
CA VAL A 197 8.29 6.40 14.85
C VAL A 197 8.21 7.86 14.40
N CYS A 198 7.16 8.24 13.67
CA CYS A 198 6.93 9.63 13.23
C CYS A 198 6.45 10.57 14.34
N ALA A 199 6.31 10.06 15.58
CA ALA A 199 5.79 10.79 16.72
C ALA A 199 4.36 11.34 16.54
N ASP A 200 3.57 10.76 15.63
CA ASP A 200 2.19 11.17 15.33
C ASP A 200 1.15 10.43 16.18
N ASN A 201 1.53 9.34 16.84
CA ASN A 201 0.62 8.57 17.66
C ASN A 201 0.59 9.10 19.11
N PRO A 202 -0.56 9.58 19.60
CA PRO A 202 -0.65 10.11 20.96
C PRO A 202 -0.39 9.06 22.05
N GLN A 203 -0.60 7.77 21.78
CA GLN A 203 -0.31 6.71 22.75
C GLN A 203 1.21 6.49 22.92
N SER A 204 2.06 7.07 22.07
CA SER A 204 3.51 6.99 22.18
C SER A 204 4.03 7.53 23.52
N TYR A 205 3.34 8.47 24.14
CA TYR A 205 3.71 9.03 25.45
C TYR A 205 3.50 8.07 26.63
N ALA A 206 2.62 7.08 26.48
CA ALA A 206 2.36 6.05 27.48
C ALA A 206 3.23 4.79 27.29
N CYS A 207 4.07 4.77 26.25
CA CYS A 207 4.91 3.62 25.89
C CYS A 207 6.38 3.90 26.17
N ASP A 208 7.17 2.84 26.34
CA ASP A 208 8.61 2.96 26.46
C ASP A 208 9.24 3.02 25.07
N ILE A 209 9.37 4.25 24.55
CA ILE A 209 9.88 4.55 23.22
C ILE A 209 10.99 5.58 23.32
N THR A 210 12.11 5.27 22.70
CA THR A 210 13.22 6.19 22.50
C THR A 210 13.41 6.42 21.00
N LEU A 211 13.42 7.68 20.58
CA LEU A 211 13.65 8.07 19.20
C LEU A 211 14.86 9.00 19.15
N PHE A 212 15.82 8.68 18.29
CA PHE A 212 17.04 9.46 18.12
C PHE A 212 17.76 9.73 19.45
N GLY A 213 17.80 8.73 20.33
CA GLY A 213 18.43 8.81 21.62
C GLY A 213 17.67 9.59 22.70
N ARG A 214 16.43 10.08 22.39
CA ARG A 214 15.57 10.78 23.36
C ARG A 214 14.34 9.95 23.68
N LYS A 215 14.10 9.76 24.97
CA LYS A 215 12.89 9.06 25.45
C LYS A 215 11.65 9.92 25.23
N ARG A 216 10.57 9.33 24.74
CA ARG A 216 9.27 10.00 24.56
C ARG A 216 8.73 10.47 25.89
N GLY A 217 8.26 11.73 25.95
CA GLY A 217 7.73 12.34 27.18
C GLY A 217 8.80 12.92 28.12
N SER A 218 10.07 13.04 27.68
CA SER A 218 11.14 13.66 28.46
C SER A 218 11.25 15.18 28.28
N GLY A 219 10.25 15.81 27.65
CA GLY A 219 10.20 17.25 27.39
C GLY A 219 10.61 17.63 25.97
N GLU A 220 10.81 16.66 25.08
CA GLU A 220 11.08 16.89 23.67
C GLU A 220 9.83 17.39 22.94
N SER A 221 10.00 18.27 21.96
CA SER A 221 8.91 18.66 21.08
C SER A 221 8.77 17.68 19.90
N ILE A 222 7.55 17.51 19.41
CA ILE A 222 7.27 16.72 18.18
C ILE A 222 8.10 17.24 17.00
N TRP A 223 8.31 18.54 16.93
CA TRP A 223 9.07 19.18 15.85
C TRP A 223 10.55 18.86 15.90
N GLU A 224 11.12 18.68 17.09
CA GLU A 224 12.51 18.24 17.23
C GLU A 224 12.70 16.84 16.66
N ILE A 225 11.74 15.93 16.88
CA ILE A 225 11.79 14.59 16.30
C ILE A 225 11.59 14.65 14.78
N LYS A 226 10.58 15.39 14.32
CA LYS A 226 10.24 15.48 12.89
C LYS A 226 11.32 16.11 12.02
N LYS A 227 12.19 16.95 12.57
CA LYS A 227 13.35 17.48 11.84
C LYS A 227 14.27 16.40 11.28
N HIS A 228 14.25 15.23 11.87
CA HIS A 228 15.13 14.12 11.53
C HIS A 228 14.46 13.05 10.66
N ILE A 229 13.17 13.23 10.34
CA ILE A 229 12.36 12.25 9.62
C ILE A 229 11.89 12.84 8.30
N GLY A 230 12.37 12.28 7.19
CA GLY A 230 11.73 12.45 5.89
C GLY A 230 10.62 11.42 5.74
N TYR A 231 9.37 11.86 5.57
CA TYR A 231 8.21 10.97 5.41
C TYR A 231 7.54 11.19 4.05
N VAL A 232 7.34 10.09 3.31
CA VAL A 232 6.64 10.10 2.02
C VAL A 232 5.57 9.03 2.04
N SER A 233 4.31 9.39 1.78
CA SER A 233 3.21 8.44 1.68
C SER A 233 2.25 8.81 0.53
N PRO A 234 1.48 7.84 0.01
CA PRO A 234 0.45 8.11 -0.99
C PRO A 234 -0.63 9.10 -0.52
N GLU A 235 -0.91 9.12 0.79
CA GLU A 235 -1.88 10.02 1.41
C GLU A 235 -1.41 11.47 1.38
N MET A 236 -0.12 11.72 1.60
CA MET A 236 0.46 13.07 1.52
C MET A 236 0.31 13.66 0.12
N HIS A 237 0.46 12.85 -0.92
CA HIS A 237 0.28 13.31 -2.29
C HIS A 237 -1.15 13.81 -2.56
N ARG A 238 -2.16 13.17 -1.98
CA ARG A 238 -3.57 13.58 -2.08
C ARG A 238 -3.90 14.82 -1.25
N ALA A 239 -3.22 15.01 -0.15
CA ALA A 239 -3.40 16.16 0.74
C ALA A 239 -2.68 17.43 0.24
N TYR A 240 -1.83 17.32 -0.79
CA TYR A 240 -1.13 18.46 -1.37
C TYR A 240 -2.13 19.25 -2.24
N LEU A 241 -2.82 20.18 -1.61
CA LEU A 241 -3.63 21.19 -2.31
C LEU A 241 -2.66 22.23 -2.91
N LYS A 242 -2.73 22.37 -4.23
CA LYS A 242 -2.02 23.44 -4.94
C LYS A 242 -2.62 24.79 -4.60
#